data_b4b7637b2f97971b23ef491884bc841d
#
_entry.id   b4b7637b2f97971b23ef491884bc841d
#
_cell.length_a   1.000
_cell.length_b   1.000
_cell.length_c   1.000
_cell.angle_alpha   90.00
_cell.angle_beta   90.00
_cell.angle_gamma   90.00
#
_symmetry.space_group_name_H-M   'P 1'
#
loop_
_entity.id
_entity.type
_entity.pdbx_description
1 polymer ?
#
loop_
_entity_poly.entity_id
_entity_poly.type
_entity_poly.pdbx_seq_one_letter_code
_entity_poly.pdbx_strand_id
1 'polypeptide(L)' 'GASFQGLKDQHRFSAASQMLADDQYSITEISAQLGFANGPAFTRAYRKWRGLTPSQARQQLRGGQAKVT' A
#
# COMPACT_ATOMS: atom_id res chain seq x y z
N GLY A 1 1.68 -20.47 -12.82
CA GLY A 1 0.49 -20.52 -12.15
C GLY A 1 0.37 -19.56 -11.02
N ALA A 2 0.07 -20.13 -9.88
CA ALA A 2 -0.15 -19.32 -8.68
C ALA A 2 1.06 -18.47 -8.33
N SER A 3 2.24 -19.01 -8.52
CA SER A 3 3.46 -18.28 -8.20
C SER A 3 3.62 -17.05 -9.07
N PHE A 4 3.17 -17.13 -10.30
CA PHE A 4 3.27 -16.00 -11.20
C PHE A 4 2.41 -14.85 -10.73
N GLN A 5 1.19 -15.14 -10.35
CA GLN A 5 0.29 -14.11 -9.82
C GLN A 5 0.78 -13.60 -8.47
N GLY A 6 1.32 -14.48 -7.67
CA GLY A 6 1.87 -14.07 -6.40
C GLY A 6 3.01 -13.07 -6.55
N LEU A 7 3.84 -13.28 -7.55
CA LEU A 7 4.92 -12.36 -7.84
C LEU A 7 4.40 -10.98 -8.20
N LYS A 8 3.34 -10.94 -9.00
CA LYS A 8 2.74 -9.67 -9.38
C LYS A 8 2.21 -8.92 -8.17
N ASP A 9 1.51 -9.63 -7.31
CA ASP A 9 0.95 -9.04 -6.12
C ASP A 9 2.04 -8.57 -5.16
N GLN A 10 3.08 -9.35 -5.01
CA GLN A 10 4.20 -8.96 -4.17
C GLN A 10 4.88 -7.70 -4.68
N HIS A 11 5.02 -7.61 -5.98
CA HIS A 11 5.64 -6.42 -6.58
C HIS A 11 4.80 -5.18 -6.30
N ARG A 12 3.50 -5.29 -6.50
CA ARG A 12 2.59 -4.19 -6.22
C ARG A 12 2.59 -3.82 -4.75
N PHE A 13 2.56 -4.82 -3.90
CA PHE A 13 2.57 -4.59 -2.46
C PHE A 13 3.85 -3.90 -2.03
N SER A 14 4.97 -4.35 -2.55
CA SER A 14 6.26 -3.76 -2.21
C SER A 14 6.31 -2.29 -2.63
N ALA A 15 5.87 -2.01 -3.85
CA ALA A 15 5.83 -0.64 -4.34
C ALA A 15 4.89 0.22 -3.51
N ALA A 16 3.72 -0.33 -3.16
CA ALA A 16 2.76 0.39 -2.34
C ALA A 16 3.35 0.74 -0.98
N SER A 17 4.04 -0.20 -0.37
CA SER A 17 4.64 0.04 0.94
C SER A 17 5.66 1.17 0.89
N GLN A 18 6.49 1.17 -0.13
CA GLN A 18 7.48 2.22 -0.29
C GLN A 18 6.83 3.59 -0.48
N MET A 19 5.79 3.63 -1.31
CA MET A 19 5.11 4.89 -1.59
C MET A 19 4.33 5.37 -0.37
N LEU A 20 3.78 4.47 0.41
CA LEU A 20 3.07 4.83 1.62
C LEU A 20 4.00 5.46 2.66
N ALA A 21 5.23 5.03 2.69
CA ALA A 21 6.21 5.59 3.60
C ALA A 21 6.60 7.02 3.21
N ASP A 22 6.31 7.40 1.98
CA ASP A 22 6.62 8.73 1.48
C ASP A 22 5.37 9.59 1.53
N ASP A 23 5.41 10.65 2.32
CA ASP A 23 4.26 11.54 2.51
C ASP A 23 3.87 12.29 1.24
N GLN A 24 4.74 12.32 0.27
CA GLN A 24 4.47 13.06 -0.96
C GLN A 24 3.42 12.39 -1.83
N TYR A 25 3.17 11.11 -1.62
CA TYR A 25 2.20 10.38 -2.40
C TYR A 25 0.89 10.27 -1.64
N SER A 26 -0.20 10.69 -2.28
CA SER A 26 -1.53 10.44 -1.74
C SER A 26 -1.96 9.01 -2.07
N ILE A 27 -2.99 8.55 -1.36
CA ILE A 27 -3.51 7.21 -1.62
C ILE A 27 -4.00 7.12 -3.06
N THR A 28 -4.65 8.16 -3.56
CA THR A 28 -5.12 8.19 -4.94
C THR A 28 -3.96 8.10 -5.93
N GLU A 29 -2.88 8.81 -5.66
CA GLU A 29 -1.72 8.76 -6.52
C GLU A 29 -1.10 7.38 -6.55
N ILE A 30 -1.00 6.75 -5.38
CA ILE A 30 -0.44 5.41 -5.28
C ILE A 30 -1.28 4.44 -6.10
N SER A 31 -2.60 4.53 -5.96
CA SER A 31 -3.49 3.64 -6.69
C SER A 31 -3.30 3.80 -8.20
N ALA A 32 -3.17 5.03 -8.67
CA ALA A 32 -2.98 5.28 -10.09
C ALA A 32 -1.63 4.73 -10.57
N GLN A 33 -0.59 4.92 -9.79
CA GLN A 33 0.73 4.43 -10.16
C GLN A 33 0.77 2.92 -10.25
N LEU A 34 0.02 2.25 -9.40
CA LEU A 34 0.01 0.80 -9.38
C LEU A 34 -0.98 0.19 -10.38
N GLY A 35 -1.72 1.02 -11.10
CA GLY A 35 -2.62 0.54 -12.13
C GLY A 35 -4.01 0.17 -11.63
N PHE A 36 -4.39 0.64 -10.46
CA PHE A 36 -5.75 0.44 -9.98
C PHE A 36 -6.68 1.48 -10.59
N ALA A 37 -7.95 1.11 -10.70
CA ALA A 37 -8.94 1.99 -11.32
C ALA A 37 -9.18 3.25 -10.49
N ASN A 38 -9.12 3.12 -9.18
CA ASN A 38 -9.37 4.24 -8.27
C ASN A 38 -8.82 3.92 -6.89
N GLY A 39 -8.91 4.89 -5.99
CA GLY A 39 -8.43 4.72 -4.63
C GLY A 39 -9.10 3.58 -3.88
N PRO A 40 -10.43 3.48 -3.93
CA PRO A 40 -11.11 2.36 -3.26
C PRO A 40 -10.67 0.99 -3.73
N ALA A 41 -10.38 0.84 -5.02
CA ALA A 41 -9.90 -0.44 -5.54
C ALA A 41 -8.56 -0.81 -4.91
N PHE A 42 -7.66 0.14 -4.83
CA PHE A 42 -6.37 -0.07 -4.17
C PHE A 42 -6.56 -0.37 -2.69
N THR A 43 -7.44 0.37 -2.03
CA THR A 43 -7.68 0.18 -0.61
C THR A 43 -8.16 -1.24 -0.33
N ARG A 44 -9.06 -1.77 -1.16
CA ARG A 44 -9.53 -3.14 -1.00
C ARG A 44 -8.40 -4.14 -1.15
N ALA A 45 -7.59 -3.96 -2.17
CA ALA A 45 -6.49 -4.89 -2.44
C ALA A 45 -5.48 -4.85 -1.29
N TYR A 46 -5.14 -3.65 -0.84
CA TYR A 46 -4.17 -3.50 0.23
C TYR A 46 -4.67 -4.13 1.52
N ARG A 47 -5.94 -3.91 1.82
CA ARG A 47 -6.53 -4.50 3.01
C ARG A 47 -6.50 -6.02 2.95
N LYS A 48 -6.67 -6.58 1.76
CA LYS A 48 -6.58 -8.01 1.56
C LYS A 48 -5.17 -8.52 1.81
N TRP A 49 -4.18 -7.73 1.40
CA TRP A 49 -2.78 -8.12 1.57
C TRP A 49 -2.32 -8.03 3.02
N ARG A 50 -2.70 -6.96 3.70
CA ARG A 50 -2.17 -6.64 5.01
C ARG A 50 -3.19 -6.72 6.13
N GLY A 51 -4.47 -6.77 5.82
CA GLY A 51 -5.51 -6.72 6.84
C GLY A 51 -5.83 -5.33 7.35
N LEU A 52 -5.24 -4.30 6.74
CA LEU A 52 -5.53 -2.92 7.11
C LEU A 52 -5.54 -2.05 5.86
N THR A 53 -6.12 -0.86 5.99
CA THR A 53 -6.20 0.06 4.86
C THR A 53 -4.84 0.73 4.65
N PRO A 54 -4.61 1.27 3.43
CA PRO A 54 -3.38 2.04 3.19
C PRO A 54 -3.22 3.21 4.14
N SER A 55 -4.30 3.89 4.46
CA SER A 55 -4.23 5.01 5.41
C SER A 55 -3.78 4.54 6.79
N GLN A 56 -4.33 3.41 7.23
CA GLN A 56 -3.92 2.84 8.50
C GLN A 56 -2.45 2.42 8.48
N ALA A 57 -2.03 1.85 7.37
CA ALA A 57 -0.64 1.44 7.22
C ALA A 57 0.29 2.63 7.31
N ARG A 58 -0.08 3.74 6.64
CA ARG A 58 0.73 4.95 6.69
C ARG A 58 0.82 5.49 8.10
N GLN A 59 -0.30 5.49 8.81
CA GLN A 59 -0.32 5.93 10.18
C GLN A 59 0.59 5.08 11.06
N GLN A 60 0.57 3.78 10.86
CA GLN A 60 1.41 2.89 11.64
C GLN A 60 2.89 3.15 11.38
N LEU A 61 3.24 3.36 10.12
CA LEU A 61 4.63 3.66 9.78
C LEU A 61 5.11 4.93 10.46
N ARG A 62 4.27 5.96 10.44
CA ARG A 62 4.63 7.24 11.04
C ARG A 62 4.53 7.19 12.56
N GLY A 63 3.43 6.60 13.05
CA GLY A 63 3.23 6.48 14.47
C GLY A 63 4.28 5.64 15.15
N GLY A 64 4.68 4.56 14.49
CA GLY A 64 5.73 3.70 15.02
C GLY A 64 7.03 4.44 15.20
N GLN A 65 7.38 5.25 14.22
CA GLN A 65 8.59 6.05 14.31
C GLN A 65 8.50 7.07 15.44
N ALA A 66 7.35 7.71 15.54
CA ALA A 66 7.16 8.71 16.58
C ALA A 66 7.23 8.08 17.97
N LYS A 67 6.69 6.88 18.09
CA LYS A 67 6.68 6.21 19.37
C LYS A 67 8.05 5.78 19.83
N VAL A 68 8.88 5.42 18.90
CA VAL A 68 10.23 4.96 19.22
C VAL A 68 11.03 6.06 19.90
N THR A 69 10.76 7.26 19.51
CA THR A 69 11.42 8.39 20.15
C THR A 69 10.76 8.72 21.47
#